data_627c0df9358f76080fc1231d8ff6b0cc
#
_entry.id   627c0df9358f76080fc1231d8ff6b0cc
#
_cell.length_a   1.000
_cell.length_b   1.000
_cell.length_c   1.000
_cell.angle_alpha   90.00
_cell.angle_beta   90.00
_cell.angle_gamma   90.00
#
_symmetry.space_group_name_H-M   'P 1'
#
loop_
_entity.id
_entity.type
_entity.pdbx_description
1 polymer ?
#
loop_
_entity_poly.entity_id
_entity_poly.type
_entity_poly.pdbx_seq_one_letter_code
_entity_poly.pdbx_strand_id
1 'polypeptide(L)'
;MRNNPAYKDEKIDFDRYLAYMHGQIKELVTGYGKLDLLWFDFSYDDMTGEKWKATELIKMVRKYQPDVIIDNRLEGAGDNHGSITTEKPLIYSGDFASPEQIIPPKGVCDDKGEPIPWELCATMNNHWGYCNFDHQYKTPQMLV
;
A
#
# COMPACT_ATOMS: atom_id res chain seq x y z
N MET A 1 13.72 -11.85 -0.47
CA MET A 1 15.06 -12.22 -0.93
C MET A 1 16.17 -11.72 -0.02
N ARG A 2 16.12 -10.49 0.51
CA ARG A 2 17.17 -9.88 1.34
C ARG A 2 17.67 -10.75 2.51
N ASN A 3 16.85 -11.64 3.04
CA ASN A 3 17.16 -12.49 4.18
C ASN A 3 17.27 -13.99 3.84
N ASN A 4 17.26 -14.36 2.57
CA ASN A 4 17.42 -15.75 2.18
C ASN A 4 18.92 -16.10 2.04
N PRO A 5 19.47 -16.99 2.87
CA PRO A 5 20.90 -17.34 2.83
C PRO A 5 21.40 -17.84 1.47
N ALA A 6 20.50 -18.41 0.66
CA ALA A 6 20.85 -18.90 -0.68
C ALA A 6 21.24 -17.78 -1.66
N TYR A 7 20.84 -16.54 -1.38
CA TYR A 7 21.08 -15.38 -2.27
C TYR A 7 21.94 -14.28 -1.62
N LYS A 8 22.56 -14.55 -0.46
CA LYS A 8 23.32 -13.54 0.29
C LYS A 8 24.49 -12.94 -0.49
N ASP A 9 25.07 -13.70 -1.42
CA ASP A 9 26.22 -13.30 -2.23
C ASP A 9 25.82 -12.79 -3.63
N GLU A 10 24.52 -12.77 -3.97
CA GLU A 10 24.04 -12.24 -5.23
C GLU A 10 23.94 -10.71 -5.19
N LYS A 11 24.48 -10.06 -6.20
CA LYS A 11 24.29 -8.63 -6.40
C LYS A 11 22.88 -8.38 -6.90
N ILE A 12 22.04 -7.79 -6.03
CA ILE A 12 20.68 -7.42 -6.37
C ILE A 12 20.70 -6.26 -7.37
N ASP A 13 20.13 -6.48 -8.54
CA ASP A 13 19.83 -5.44 -9.53
C ASP A 13 18.42 -4.89 -9.25
N PHE A 14 18.38 -3.85 -8.41
CA PHE A 14 17.12 -3.26 -7.99
C PHE A 14 16.43 -2.47 -9.12
N ASP A 15 17.18 -1.85 -10.02
CA ASP A 15 16.61 -1.15 -11.17
C ASP A 15 15.92 -2.12 -12.14
N ARG A 16 16.47 -3.30 -12.34
CA ARG A 16 15.83 -4.37 -13.12
C ARG A 16 14.53 -4.83 -12.46
N TYR A 17 14.54 -4.96 -11.13
CA TYR A 17 13.31 -5.30 -10.38
C TYR A 17 12.24 -4.22 -10.53
N LEU A 18 12.59 -2.94 -10.41
CA LEU A 18 11.66 -1.82 -10.60
C LEU A 18 11.07 -1.81 -12.01
N ALA A 19 11.89 -1.99 -13.03
CA ALA A 19 11.43 -2.06 -14.41
C ALA A 19 10.43 -3.22 -14.63
N TYR A 20 10.71 -4.38 -14.04
CA TYR A 20 9.81 -5.53 -14.07
C TYR A 20 8.48 -5.25 -13.36
N MET A 21 8.52 -4.71 -12.14
CA MET A 21 7.34 -4.35 -11.35
C MET A 21 6.47 -3.33 -12.10
N HIS A 22 7.07 -2.24 -12.61
CA HIS A 22 6.34 -1.23 -13.39
C HIS A 22 5.72 -1.84 -14.66
N GLY A 23 6.42 -2.78 -15.31
CA GLY A 23 5.91 -3.53 -16.45
C GLY A 23 4.67 -4.35 -16.11
N GLN A 24 4.68 -5.06 -15.00
CA GLN A 24 3.52 -5.83 -14.50
C GLN A 24 2.32 -4.92 -14.19
N ILE A 25 2.56 -3.80 -13.49
CA ILE A 25 1.49 -2.84 -13.18
C ILE A 25 0.92 -2.25 -14.48
N LYS A 26 1.78 -1.91 -15.46
CA LYS A 26 1.33 -1.45 -16.76
C LYS A 26 0.45 -2.48 -17.46
N GLU A 27 0.80 -3.75 -17.42
CA GLU A 27 -0.03 -4.83 -17.97
C GLU A 27 -1.40 -4.87 -17.30
N LEU A 28 -1.44 -4.82 -15.95
CA LEU A 28 -2.70 -4.79 -15.19
C LEU A 28 -3.60 -3.62 -15.60
N VAL A 29 -3.05 -2.40 -15.68
CA VAL A 29 -3.86 -1.20 -15.98
C VAL A 29 -4.24 -1.04 -17.45
N THR A 30 -3.68 -1.87 -18.35
CA THR A 30 -3.97 -1.81 -19.79
C THR A 30 -4.65 -3.06 -20.34
N GLY A 31 -4.52 -4.21 -19.69
CA GLY A 31 -4.90 -5.51 -20.25
C GLY A 31 -6.24 -6.06 -19.76
N TYR A 32 -6.81 -5.54 -18.66
CA TYR A 32 -7.96 -6.15 -18.00
C TYR A 32 -9.20 -5.27 -17.90
N GLY A 33 -9.25 -4.20 -18.70
CA GLY A 33 -10.37 -3.27 -18.71
C GLY A 33 -10.29 -2.22 -17.59
N LYS A 34 -11.45 -1.66 -17.24
CA LYS A 34 -11.54 -0.66 -16.17
C LYS A 34 -11.24 -1.29 -14.81
N LEU A 35 -10.37 -0.63 -14.05
CA LEU A 35 -10.12 -0.94 -12.64
C LEU A 35 -10.83 0.09 -11.76
N ASP A 36 -11.50 -0.36 -10.71
CA ASP A 36 -12.14 0.53 -9.75
C ASP A 36 -11.17 0.89 -8.61
N LEU A 37 -10.33 -0.07 -8.18
CA LEU A 37 -9.35 0.13 -7.12
C LEU A 37 -8.03 -0.58 -7.45
N LEU A 38 -6.91 0.06 -7.11
CA LEU A 38 -5.57 -0.51 -7.18
C LEU A 38 -4.90 -0.33 -5.81
N TRP A 39 -4.54 -1.45 -5.19
CA TRP A 39 -3.96 -1.50 -3.87
C TRP A 39 -2.49 -1.92 -3.92
N PHE A 40 -1.59 -1.07 -3.39
CA PHE A 40 -0.16 -1.33 -3.28
C PHE A 40 0.19 -1.80 -1.87
N ASP A 41 1.20 -2.68 -1.73
CA ASP A 41 1.56 -3.22 -0.43
C ASP A 41 3.05 -3.50 -0.32
N PHE A 42 3.88 -2.46 -0.41
CA PHE A 42 5.32 -2.70 -0.36
C PHE A 42 6.15 -1.67 0.42
N SER A 43 5.56 -0.62 0.96
CA SER A 43 6.33 0.37 1.71
C SER A 43 6.63 -0.11 3.12
N TYR A 44 7.90 -0.17 3.47
CA TYR A 44 8.40 -0.52 4.80
C TYR A 44 9.77 0.11 5.03
N ASP A 45 10.08 0.49 6.25
CA ASP A 45 11.33 1.16 6.62
C ASP A 45 11.62 2.37 5.70
N ASP A 46 12.78 2.38 5.05
CA ASP A 46 13.20 3.40 4.07
C ASP A 46 12.73 3.14 2.64
N MET A 47 12.06 2.00 2.40
CA MET A 47 11.53 1.62 1.10
C MET A 47 10.15 2.21 0.87
N THR A 48 10.09 3.52 0.58
CA THR A 48 8.86 4.28 0.37
C THR A 48 9.00 5.24 -0.81
N GLY A 49 7.89 5.63 -1.40
CA GLY A 49 7.80 6.71 -2.37
C GLY A 49 8.76 6.55 -3.55
N GLU A 50 9.71 7.48 -3.68
CA GLU A 50 10.64 7.50 -4.83
C GLU A 50 11.64 6.34 -4.86
N LYS A 51 11.79 5.56 -3.80
CA LYS A 51 12.51 4.28 -3.87
C LYS A 51 11.82 3.30 -4.82
N TRP A 52 10.50 3.41 -4.97
CA TRP A 52 9.69 2.67 -5.93
C TRP A 52 9.53 3.39 -7.28
N LYS A 53 10.16 4.57 -7.49
CA LYS A 53 9.87 5.49 -8.60
C LYS A 53 8.36 5.80 -8.65
N ALA A 54 7.77 6.07 -7.48
CA ALA A 54 6.33 6.16 -7.31
C ALA A 54 5.69 7.29 -8.12
N THR A 55 6.37 8.42 -8.29
CA THR A 55 5.90 9.52 -9.15
C THR A 55 5.69 9.05 -10.60
N GLU A 56 6.66 8.33 -11.15
CA GLU A 56 6.58 7.79 -12.52
C GLU A 56 5.47 6.73 -12.62
N LEU A 57 5.43 5.84 -11.62
CA LEU A 57 4.43 4.77 -11.55
C LEU A 57 3.00 5.32 -11.53
N ILE A 58 2.70 6.27 -10.64
CA ILE A 58 1.36 6.85 -10.52
C ILE A 58 0.97 7.65 -11.76
N LYS A 59 1.89 8.40 -12.37
CA LYS A 59 1.63 9.07 -13.66
C LYS A 59 1.24 8.08 -14.75
N MET A 60 1.91 6.93 -14.81
CA MET A 60 1.58 5.87 -15.76
C MET A 60 0.21 5.26 -15.44
N VAL A 61 -0.09 4.93 -14.18
CA VAL A 61 -1.39 4.38 -13.75
C VAL A 61 -2.52 5.34 -14.12
N ARG A 62 -2.43 6.61 -13.71
CA ARG A 62 -3.47 7.63 -13.98
C ARG A 62 -3.66 7.92 -15.48
N LYS A 63 -2.62 7.74 -16.28
CA LYS A 63 -2.72 7.87 -17.75
C LYS A 63 -3.67 6.83 -18.35
N TYR A 64 -3.63 5.59 -17.87
CA TYR A 64 -4.44 4.49 -18.41
C TYR A 64 -5.75 4.26 -17.64
N GLN A 65 -5.76 4.59 -16.36
CA GLN A 65 -6.91 4.45 -15.46
C GLN A 65 -7.07 5.76 -14.66
N PRO A 66 -7.63 6.83 -15.25
CA PRO A 66 -7.71 8.14 -14.60
C PRO A 66 -8.57 8.15 -13.34
N ASP A 67 -9.60 7.29 -13.28
CA ASP A 67 -10.58 7.24 -12.18
C ASP A 67 -10.31 6.13 -11.17
N VAL A 68 -9.21 5.36 -11.30
CA VAL A 68 -8.92 4.27 -10.36
C VAL A 68 -8.61 4.83 -8.97
N ILE A 69 -9.23 4.27 -7.94
CA ILE A 69 -8.95 4.62 -6.55
C ILE A 69 -7.67 3.91 -6.11
N ILE A 70 -6.74 4.64 -5.50
CA ILE A 70 -5.42 4.13 -5.09
C ILE A 70 -5.23 4.34 -3.58
N ASP A 71 -4.72 3.33 -2.90
CA ASP A 71 -4.35 3.42 -1.50
C ASP A 71 -3.08 4.28 -1.26
N ASN A 72 -2.76 4.55 0.01
CA ASN A 72 -1.57 5.33 0.38
C ASN A 72 -0.29 4.49 0.56
N ARG A 73 -0.32 3.19 0.25
CA ARG A 73 0.75 2.24 0.60
C ARG A 73 2.04 2.38 -0.21
N LEU A 74 2.08 3.23 -1.23
CA LEU A 74 3.35 3.61 -1.87
C LEU A 74 4.19 4.56 -1.01
N GLU A 75 3.55 5.30 -0.08
CA GLU A 75 4.22 6.26 0.79
C GLU A 75 4.15 5.85 2.26
N GLY A 76 2.97 5.45 2.71
CA GLY A 76 2.72 5.07 4.09
C GLY A 76 2.59 3.56 4.31
N ALA A 77 2.67 3.11 5.54
CA ALA A 77 2.41 1.74 5.95
C ALA A 77 2.03 1.65 7.42
N GLY A 78 1.13 0.73 7.78
CA GLY A 78 0.68 0.55 9.15
C GLY A 78 -0.06 1.78 9.69
N ASP A 79 0.50 2.41 10.71
CA ASP A 79 -0.01 3.64 11.33
C ASP A 79 0.58 4.92 10.70
N ASN A 80 1.54 4.78 9.79
CA ASN A 80 2.09 5.88 9.01
C ASN A 80 1.25 6.11 7.76
N HIS A 81 0.49 7.18 7.75
CA HIS A 81 -0.41 7.50 6.62
C HIS A 81 0.28 8.27 5.48
N GLY A 82 1.54 8.69 5.66
CA GLY A 82 2.24 9.49 4.65
C GLY A 82 1.65 10.90 4.51
N SER A 83 1.87 11.53 3.38
CA SER A 83 1.45 12.92 3.13
C SER A 83 -0.03 13.08 2.82
N ILE A 84 -0.82 12.02 2.72
CA ILE A 84 -2.28 12.12 2.53
C ILE A 84 -2.96 12.90 3.65
N THR A 85 -2.38 12.89 4.85
CA THR A 85 -2.88 13.65 6.02
C THR A 85 -2.39 15.10 6.06
N THR A 86 -1.60 15.56 5.12
CA THR A 86 -1.00 16.90 5.13
C THR A 86 -1.68 17.85 4.16
N GLU A 87 -1.41 19.16 4.30
CA GLU A 87 -1.91 20.18 3.37
C GLU A 87 -1.33 20.04 1.94
N LYS A 88 -0.27 19.27 1.76
CA LYS A 88 0.44 19.12 0.48
C LYS A 88 0.71 17.63 0.19
N PRO A 89 -0.33 16.85 -0.09
CA PRO A 89 -0.14 15.45 -0.45
C PRO A 89 0.72 15.32 -1.70
N LEU A 90 1.60 14.32 -1.70
CA LEU A 90 2.40 13.97 -2.86
C LEU A 90 1.56 13.24 -3.89
N ILE A 91 2.01 13.21 -5.14
CA ILE A 91 1.27 12.56 -6.24
C ILE A 91 0.98 11.07 -5.98
N TYR A 92 1.79 10.43 -5.13
CA TYR A 92 1.67 9.03 -4.77
C TYR A 92 1.16 8.79 -3.34
N SER A 93 0.57 9.82 -2.71
CA SER A 93 -0.03 9.65 -1.37
C SER A 93 -1.34 8.86 -1.39
N GLY A 94 -1.89 8.60 -2.57
CA GLY A 94 -3.14 7.86 -2.74
C GLY A 94 -4.39 8.71 -2.58
N ASP A 95 -5.54 8.04 -2.64
CA ASP A 95 -6.88 8.63 -2.52
C ASP A 95 -7.53 8.29 -1.17
N PHE A 96 -7.03 7.30 -0.45
CA PHE A 96 -7.49 6.88 0.88
C PHE A 96 -6.34 6.32 1.72
N ALA A 97 -6.48 6.41 3.03
CA ALA A 97 -5.53 5.81 3.97
C ALA A 97 -5.90 4.36 4.29
N SER A 98 -4.89 3.50 4.48
CA SER A 98 -5.07 2.10 4.81
C SER A 98 -4.29 1.71 6.07
N PRO A 99 -4.77 2.10 7.28
CA PRO A 99 -4.18 1.66 8.54
C PRO A 99 -4.21 0.14 8.67
N GLU A 100 -3.18 -0.41 9.32
CA GLU A 100 -3.00 -1.85 9.45
C GLU A 100 -3.15 -2.29 10.90
N GLN A 101 -4.05 -3.25 11.15
CA GLN A 101 -4.32 -3.88 12.46
C GLN A 101 -4.83 -2.92 13.55
N ILE A 102 -4.88 -1.62 13.31
CA ILE A 102 -5.25 -0.60 14.30
C ILE A 102 -6.45 0.18 13.77
N ILE A 103 -7.52 0.23 14.54
CA ILE A 103 -8.68 1.09 14.27
C ILE A 103 -8.39 2.46 14.89
N PRO A 104 -8.19 3.53 14.09
CA PRO A 104 -7.99 4.85 14.66
C PRO A 104 -9.27 5.31 15.39
N PRO A 105 -9.19 5.69 16.68
CA PRO A 105 -10.41 5.99 17.49
C PRO A 105 -11.28 7.14 16.95
N LYS A 106 -10.71 8.00 16.11
CA LYS A 106 -11.40 9.13 15.46
C LYS A 106 -11.43 9.00 13.92
N GLY A 107 -11.14 7.81 13.39
CA GLY A 107 -10.82 7.66 11.98
C GLY A 107 -9.49 8.31 11.60
N VAL A 108 -9.21 8.40 10.30
CA VAL A 108 -8.04 9.12 9.79
C VAL A 108 -8.46 10.54 9.44
N CYS A 109 -7.72 11.52 9.96
CA CYS A 109 -7.97 12.94 9.69
C CYS A 109 -6.68 13.61 9.18
N ASP A 110 -6.87 14.72 8.48
CA ASP A 110 -5.76 15.59 8.08
C ASP A 110 -5.25 16.48 9.24
N ASP A 111 -4.25 17.30 8.96
CA ASP A 111 -3.65 18.23 9.92
C ASP A 111 -4.63 19.29 10.46
N LYS A 112 -5.78 19.47 9.80
CA LYS A 112 -6.86 20.39 10.21
C LYS A 112 -7.96 19.67 10.98
N GLY A 113 -7.89 18.36 11.09
CA GLY A 113 -8.90 17.51 11.72
C GLY A 113 -10.06 17.12 10.80
N GLU A 114 -9.97 17.40 9.48
CA GLU A 114 -10.96 16.97 8.51
C GLU A 114 -10.81 15.48 8.19
N PRO A 115 -11.91 14.72 8.11
CA PRO A 115 -11.84 13.29 7.87
C PRO A 115 -11.33 12.96 6.46
N ILE A 116 -10.44 11.99 6.39
CA ILE A 116 -9.92 11.43 5.14
C ILE A 116 -10.58 10.06 4.91
N PRO A 117 -10.95 9.68 3.68
CA PRO A 117 -11.38 8.33 3.39
C PRO A 117 -10.33 7.31 3.82
N TRP A 118 -10.78 6.22 4.45
CA TRP A 118 -9.87 5.18 4.90
C TRP A 118 -10.54 3.80 4.95
N GLU A 119 -9.73 2.77 4.90
CA GLU A 119 -10.13 1.39 5.14
C GLU A 119 -9.28 0.78 6.26
N LEU A 120 -9.77 -0.26 6.91
CA LEU A 120 -8.98 -1.06 7.83
C LEU A 120 -8.45 -2.32 7.12
N CYS A 121 -7.11 -2.44 7.04
CA CYS A 121 -6.45 -3.66 6.65
C CYS A 121 -6.11 -4.48 7.90
N ALA A 122 -6.86 -5.56 8.16
CA ALA A 122 -6.69 -6.34 9.38
C ALA A 122 -6.91 -7.83 9.17
N THR A 123 -6.18 -8.64 9.94
CA THR A 123 -6.39 -10.09 10.01
C THR A 123 -7.59 -10.43 10.88
N MET A 124 -8.25 -11.53 10.60
CA MET A 124 -9.31 -12.09 11.46
C MET A 124 -8.74 -12.83 12.67
N ASN A 125 -7.51 -13.32 12.57
CA ASN A 125 -6.73 -13.99 13.63
C ASN A 125 -5.34 -13.36 13.71
N ASN A 126 -4.31 -14.06 14.17
CA ASN A 126 -2.96 -13.52 14.29
C ASN A 126 -2.09 -13.64 13.01
N HIS A 127 -2.67 -14.16 11.91
CA HIS A 127 -1.94 -14.42 10.68
C HIS A 127 -2.65 -13.82 9.45
N TRP A 128 -1.86 -13.31 8.48
CA TRP A 128 -2.37 -12.79 7.21
C TRP A 128 -2.88 -13.89 6.27
N GLY A 129 -2.32 -15.08 6.37
CA GLY A 129 -2.76 -16.23 5.58
C GLY A 129 -3.44 -17.29 6.44
N TYR A 130 -3.85 -18.37 5.80
CA TYR A 130 -4.35 -19.54 6.50
C TYR A 130 -3.27 -20.15 7.41
N CYS A 131 -3.57 -20.28 8.68
CA CYS A 131 -2.72 -20.95 9.66
C CYS A 131 -3.53 -22.01 10.41
N ASN A 132 -3.21 -23.29 10.17
CA ASN A 132 -3.95 -24.41 10.75
C ASN A 132 -3.90 -24.47 12.29
N PHE A 133 -2.93 -23.80 12.89
CA PHE A 133 -2.74 -23.80 14.35
C PHE A 133 -3.27 -22.56 15.05
N ASP A 134 -3.71 -21.54 14.29
CA ASP A 134 -4.21 -20.29 14.84
C ASP A 134 -5.75 -20.28 14.82
N HIS A 135 -6.31 -20.50 15.98
CA HIS A 135 -7.75 -20.46 16.22
C HIS A 135 -8.18 -19.26 17.09
N GLN A 136 -7.27 -18.29 17.31
CA GLN A 136 -7.53 -17.09 18.11
C GLN A 136 -8.14 -15.99 17.23
N TYR A 137 -9.42 -16.13 16.95
CA TYR A 137 -10.15 -15.15 16.14
C TYR A 137 -10.52 -13.90 16.92
N LYS A 138 -10.43 -12.75 16.27
CA LYS A 138 -10.96 -11.49 16.79
C LYS A 138 -12.48 -11.60 16.95
N THR A 139 -13.01 -11.03 18.02
CA THR A 139 -14.47 -10.94 18.19
C THR A 139 -15.04 -9.84 17.29
N PRO A 140 -16.35 -9.85 16.99
CA PRO A 140 -16.99 -8.73 16.29
C PRO A 140 -16.71 -7.37 16.93
N GLN A 141 -16.68 -7.29 18.26
CA GLN A 141 -16.44 -6.06 19.02
C GLN A 141 -14.99 -5.54 18.87
N MET A 142 -14.05 -6.39 18.44
CA MET A 142 -12.68 -5.99 18.15
C MET A 142 -12.49 -5.48 16.72
N LEU A 143 -13.51 -5.68 15.85
CA LEU A 143 -13.44 -5.37 14.43
C LEU A 143 -14.39 -4.22 14.02
N VAL A 144 -15.19 -3.72 14.96
CA VAL A 144 -16.21 -2.67 14.72
C VAL A 144 -16.03 -1.52 15.70
#